data_6928a2b225e9d5e2771a08f342adc9a7
#
_entry.id   6928a2b225e9d5e2771a08f342adc9a7
#
_cell.length_a   1.000
_cell.length_b   1.000
_cell.length_c   1.000
_cell.angle_alpha   90.00
_cell.angle_beta   90.00
_cell.angle_gamma   90.00
#
_symmetry.space_group_name_H-M   'P 1'
#
loop_
_entity.id
_entity.type
_entity.pdbx_description
1 polymer ?
#
loop_
_entity_poly.entity_id
_entity_poly.type
_entity_poly.pdbx_seq_one_letter_code
_entity_poly.pdbx_strand_id
1 'polypeptide(L)'
;RNTWSWGSDIRRPRLKQGEPTDQMSVIETQHDYYGLRRLLCEGEPTLLFTENETNSRRLYGDEEGARYVKDSFHDYVVQGEKEAVNPDHLGTKAAAQYVLTLAPGATKTIKLRFTNDEQSPGFETQDFDNVFTTRLKEANEFYDSLAPSNLSEDARRVQRQAFAGMLWSKQFYHYEVNRWLKGDPSMPEPPRERLHGRNADWTHLYNADVISMPDKWEYPWYAAWDLAFHCIPLALVDPTFAKEQLVLMLREWYMHPNGQIPAYEWAFGDVNPPVHAWAAWRIYKIDKKRKGVGDRVFLERVFHKLLLNFTWWINRKDAEGKNIFQGGFLGLDNIGVFDRSAPLPTGGHIEQSDATSWMGMYCLNMLTISLELARDNRAYEDVASKFFEHFVYICRAMNNIGGEKIELWDR
;
A
#
# COMPACT_ATOMS: atom_id res chain seq x y z
N ARG A 1 -12.14 -3.87 -8.25
CA ARG A 1 -12.44 -5.01 -7.38
C ARG A 1 -13.95 -5.29 -7.44
N ASN A 2 -14.36 -6.54 -7.64
CA ASN A 2 -15.76 -6.94 -7.65
C ASN A 2 -16.27 -7.08 -6.21
N THR A 3 -17.11 -6.15 -5.78
CA THR A 3 -17.69 -6.16 -4.43
C THR A 3 -19.01 -6.93 -4.37
N TRP A 4 -19.61 -7.23 -5.52
CA TRP A 4 -20.88 -7.95 -5.61
C TRP A 4 -20.80 -9.44 -5.23
N SER A 5 -19.63 -10.05 -5.27
CA SER A 5 -19.40 -11.42 -4.80
C SER A 5 -19.34 -11.55 -3.27
N TRP A 6 -19.39 -10.44 -2.54
CA TRP A 6 -19.28 -10.43 -1.08
C TRP A 6 -20.62 -10.60 -0.34
N GLY A 7 -21.69 -10.92 -1.06
CA GLY A 7 -23.00 -11.13 -0.46
C GLY A 7 -23.71 -9.87 0.05
N SER A 8 -23.28 -8.70 -0.41
CA SER A 8 -24.02 -7.45 -0.23
C SER A 8 -24.95 -7.24 -1.44
N ASP A 9 -26.09 -6.55 -1.23
CA ASP A 9 -27.06 -6.21 -2.30
C ASP A 9 -26.50 -5.16 -3.30
N ILE A 10 -25.20 -5.15 -3.52
CA ILE A 10 -24.56 -4.26 -4.49
C ILE A 10 -24.89 -4.76 -5.88
N ARG A 11 -25.55 -3.93 -6.66
CA ARG A 11 -25.84 -4.21 -8.06
C ARG A 11 -24.54 -4.39 -8.83
N ARG A 12 -24.50 -5.39 -9.69
CA ARG A 12 -23.37 -5.60 -10.59
C ARG A 12 -23.29 -4.47 -11.62
N PRO A 13 -22.14 -3.89 -11.87
CA PRO A 13 -21.98 -3.02 -13.04
C PRO A 13 -22.28 -3.81 -14.30
N ARG A 14 -22.78 -3.15 -15.32
CA ARG A 14 -23.13 -3.79 -16.59
C ARG A 14 -22.32 -3.17 -17.71
N LEU A 15 -21.58 -4.02 -18.40
CA LEU A 15 -20.85 -3.65 -19.60
C LEU A 15 -21.52 -4.34 -20.78
N LYS A 16 -21.70 -3.63 -21.87
CA LYS A 16 -22.23 -4.18 -23.13
C LYS A 16 -21.56 -3.51 -24.32
N GLN A 17 -21.60 -4.18 -25.44
CA GLN A 17 -21.25 -3.55 -26.71
C GLN A 17 -22.25 -2.43 -27.01
N GLY A 18 -21.76 -1.24 -27.29
CA GLY A 18 -22.55 -0.11 -27.77
C GLY A 18 -22.60 -0.07 -29.27
N GLU A 19 -23.45 0.80 -29.81
CA GLU A 19 -23.50 1.05 -31.23
C GLU A 19 -22.16 1.65 -31.73
N PRO A 20 -21.53 1.07 -32.75
CA PRO A 20 -20.32 1.62 -33.32
C PRO A 20 -20.60 2.99 -33.95
N THR A 21 -19.66 3.91 -33.83
CA THR A 21 -19.77 5.26 -34.41
C THR A 21 -18.47 5.62 -35.12
N ASP A 22 -18.54 6.17 -36.33
CA ASP A 22 -17.41 6.76 -37.07
C ASP A 22 -16.08 5.99 -36.96
N GLN A 23 -16.07 4.72 -37.33
CA GLN A 23 -14.87 3.82 -37.23
C GLN A 23 -14.37 3.62 -35.80
N MET A 24 -15.24 3.65 -34.82
CA MET A 24 -14.93 3.36 -33.42
C MET A 24 -15.82 2.24 -32.88
N SER A 25 -15.22 1.30 -32.19
CA SER A 25 -15.97 0.37 -31.35
C SER A 25 -16.27 0.98 -29.99
N VAL A 26 -17.44 0.71 -29.45
CA VAL A 26 -17.92 1.30 -28.20
C VAL A 26 -18.23 0.22 -27.18
N ILE A 27 -17.74 0.40 -25.96
CA ILE A 27 -18.16 -0.37 -24.78
C ILE A 27 -18.92 0.56 -23.85
N GLU A 28 -20.20 0.30 -23.64
CA GLU A 28 -21.03 1.01 -22.67
C GLU A 28 -20.93 0.36 -21.30
N THR A 29 -20.77 1.18 -20.27
CA THR A 29 -20.69 0.78 -18.86
C THR A 29 -21.75 1.46 -18.04
N GLN A 30 -22.58 0.70 -17.35
CA GLN A 30 -23.53 1.21 -16.37
C GLN A 30 -23.09 0.81 -14.96
N HIS A 31 -22.91 1.80 -14.09
CA HIS A 31 -22.53 1.60 -12.70
C HIS A 31 -23.40 2.48 -11.79
N ASP A 32 -23.90 1.95 -10.67
CA ASP A 32 -24.82 2.69 -9.79
C ASP A 32 -24.24 4.00 -9.28
N TYR A 33 -22.95 4.00 -8.92
CA TYR A 33 -22.28 5.20 -8.40
C TYR A 33 -21.76 6.13 -9.50
N TYR A 34 -21.17 5.57 -10.58
CA TYR A 34 -20.53 6.36 -11.65
C TYR A 34 -21.47 6.68 -12.79
N GLY A 35 -22.68 6.12 -12.83
CA GLY A 35 -23.62 6.27 -13.92
C GLY A 35 -23.16 5.62 -15.22
N LEU A 36 -23.68 6.13 -16.33
CA LEU A 36 -23.30 5.70 -17.68
C LEU A 36 -21.91 6.23 -18.05
N ARG A 37 -21.07 5.36 -18.60
CA ARG A 37 -19.78 5.69 -19.19
C ARG A 37 -19.60 4.93 -20.49
N ARG A 38 -18.78 5.48 -21.38
CA ARG A 38 -18.42 4.87 -22.66
C ARG A 38 -16.91 4.77 -22.80
N LEU A 39 -16.41 3.63 -23.22
CA LEU A 39 -15.05 3.47 -23.72
C LEU A 39 -15.11 3.44 -25.25
N LEU A 40 -14.60 4.49 -25.88
CA LEU A 40 -14.44 4.59 -27.32
C LEU A 40 -13.08 3.97 -27.68
N CYS A 41 -13.07 3.05 -28.63
CA CYS A 41 -11.88 2.37 -29.09
C CYS A 41 -11.67 2.68 -30.58
N GLU A 42 -10.54 3.31 -30.94
CA GLU A 42 -10.20 3.64 -32.32
C GLU A 42 -10.18 2.37 -33.19
N GLY A 43 -10.77 2.46 -34.39
CA GLY A 43 -10.89 1.32 -35.32
C GLY A 43 -11.95 0.31 -34.89
N GLU A 44 -11.79 -0.91 -35.39
CA GLU A 44 -12.75 -2.00 -35.20
C GLU A 44 -12.10 -3.19 -34.45
N PRO A 45 -11.60 -3.01 -33.21
CA PRO A 45 -11.09 -4.13 -32.44
C PRO A 45 -12.21 -5.14 -32.14
N THR A 46 -11.84 -6.41 -31.98
CA THR A 46 -12.76 -7.41 -31.47
C THR A 46 -13.07 -7.12 -30.00
N LEU A 47 -14.35 -6.92 -29.67
CA LEU A 47 -14.78 -6.70 -28.29
C LEU A 47 -15.11 -8.04 -27.61
N LEU A 48 -14.49 -8.29 -26.47
CA LEU A 48 -14.63 -9.49 -25.68
C LEU A 48 -15.29 -9.16 -24.35
N PHE A 49 -16.21 -10.00 -23.87
CA PHE A 49 -16.95 -9.79 -22.64
C PHE A 49 -16.94 -11.03 -21.75
N THR A 50 -16.76 -10.83 -20.45
CA THR A 50 -16.82 -11.86 -19.42
C THR A 50 -17.36 -11.26 -18.12
N GLU A 51 -17.62 -12.14 -17.15
CA GLU A 51 -17.78 -11.71 -15.76
C GLU A 51 -16.40 -11.47 -15.10
N ASN A 52 -16.28 -10.43 -14.30
CA ASN A 52 -15.08 -10.16 -13.50
C ASN A 52 -15.07 -11.01 -12.23
N GLU A 53 -15.23 -12.31 -12.40
CA GLU A 53 -15.30 -13.28 -11.32
C GLU A 53 -14.19 -14.31 -11.43
N THR A 54 -13.89 -14.93 -10.30
CA THR A 54 -12.94 -16.06 -10.23
C THR A 54 -13.57 -17.28 -10.89
N ASN A 55 -12.76 -18.06 -11.58
CA ASN A 55 -13.19 -19.32 -12.20
C ASN A 55 -13.34 -20.41 -11.11
N SER A 56 -14.50 -20.41 -10.46
CA SER A 56 -14.82 -21.39 -9.39
C SER A 56 -14.89 -22.83 -9.93
N ARG A 57 -15.32 -23.01 -11.18
CA ARG A 57 -15.32 -24.32 -11.84
C ARG A 57 -13.93 -24.91 -11.90
N ARG A 58 -12.96 -24.11 -12.37
CA ARG A 58 -11.57 -24.56 -12.56
C ARG A 58 -10.83 -24.76 -11.23
N LEU A 59 -11.08 -23.88 -10.26
CA LEU A 59 -10.32 -23.86 -9.00
C LEU A 59 -10.93 -24.77 -7.93
N TYR A 60 -12.25 -24.94 -7.93
CA TYR A 60 -12.96 -25.59 -6.82
C TYR A 60 -13.91 -26.71 -7.28
N GLY A 61 -14.03 -26.97 -8.60
CA GLY A 61 -14.95 -27.96 -9.13
C GLY A 61 -16.44 -27.57 -9.02
N ASP A 62 -16.74 -26.29 -8.87
CA ASP A 62 -18.09 -25.76 -8.76
C ASP A 62 -18.78 -25.77 -10.14
N GLU A 63 -19.65 -26.74 -10.37
CA GLU A 63 -20.35 -26.92 -11.65
C GLU A 63 -21.37 -25.77 -11.93
N GLU A 64 -21.86 -25.10 -10.89
CA GLU A 64 -22.80 -24.00 -11.03
C GLU A 64 -22.11 -22.65 -11.24
N GLY A 65 -20.78 -22.59 -11.13
CA GLY A 65 -19.99 -21.37 -11.34
C GLY A 65 -20.22 -20.76 -12.72
N ALA A 66 -20.12 -19.42 -12.80
CA ALA A 66 -20.30 -18.67 -14.04
C ALA A 66 -19.44 -19.22 -15.19
N ARG A 67 -20.01 -19.28 -16.40
CA ARG A 67 -19.35 -19.87 -17.56
C ARG A 67 -18.24 -18.96 -18.12
N TYR A 68 -18.57 -17.69 -18.29
CA TYR A 68 -17.65 -16.70 -18.88
C TYR A 68 -17.04 -15.86 -17.76
N VAL A 69 -15.83 -16.19 -17.33
CA VAL A 69 -15.16 -15.54 -16.21
C VAL A 69 -13.85 -14.89 -16.64
N LYS A 70 -13.21 -14.15 -15.75
CA LYS A 70 -12.10 -13.25 -16.10
C LYS A 70 -10.88 -13.91 -16.75
N ASP A 71 -10.61 -15.18 -16.52
CA ASP A 71 -9.51 -15.94 -17.13
C ASP A 71 -9.85 -16.50 -18.53
N SER A 72 -11.14 -16.50 -18.92
CA SER A 72 -11.57 -16.89 -20.27
C SER A 72 -10.98 -16.01 -21.38
N PHE A 73 -10.50 -14.82 -21.07
CA PHE A 73 -9.72 -14.02 -22.03
C PHE A 73 -8.42 -14.72 -22.46
N HIS A 74 -7.78 -15.47 -21.55
CA HIS A 74 -6.59 -16.27 -21.90
C HIS A 74 -6.94 -17.42 -22.83
N ASP A 75 -8.02 -18.12 -22.56
CA ASP A 75 -8.48 -19.21 -23.38
C ASP A 75 -8.82 -18.72 -24.80
N TYR A 76 -9.48 -17.56 -24.91
CA TYR A 76 -9.78 -16.93 -26.18
C TYR A 76 -8.53 -16.47 -26.95
N VAL A 77 -7.62 -15.74 -26.29
CA VAL A 77 -6.47 -15.09 -26.96
C VAL A 77 -5.33 -16.06 -27.19
N VAL A 78 -5.01 -16.90 -26.21
CA VAL A 78 -3.83 -17.79 -26.25
C VAL A 78 -4.17 -19.14 -26.85
N GLN A 79 -5.33 -19.73 -26.49
CA GLN A 79 -5.72 -21.04 -26.94
C GLN A 79 -6.61 -21.01 -28.20
N GLY A 80 -7.13 -19.84 -28.56
CA GLY A 80 -7.98 -19.67 -29.73
C GLY A 80 -9.43 -20.12 -29.53
N GLU A 81 -9.86 -20.38 -28.30
CA GLU A 81 -11.20 -20.83 -27.94
C GLU A 81 -12.22 -19.69 -28.03
N LYS A 82 -12.80 -19.50 -29.21
CA LYS A 82 -13.69 -18.34 -29.47
C LYS A 82 -14.97 -18.35 -28.62
N GLU A 83 -15.40 -19.51 -28.17
CA GLU A 83 -16.58 -19.70 -27.32
C GLU A 83 -16.32 -19.49 -25.82
N ALA A 84 -15.07 -19.19 -25.43
CA ALA A 84 -14.70 -18.93 -24.04
C ALA A 84 -15.28 -17.63 -23.49
N VAL A 85 -15.58 -16.65 -24.34
CA VAL A 85 -16.15 -15.35 -23.97
C VAL A 85 -17.64 -15.28 -24.26
N ASN A 86 -18.35 -14.34 -23.63
CA ASN A 86 -19.80 -14.23 -23.75
C ASN A 86 -20.22 -13.77 -25.17
N PRO A 87 -20.94 -14.60 -25.94
CA PRO A 87 -21.38 -14.27 -27.29
C PRO A 87 -22.45 -13.18 -27.34
N ASP A 88 -23.16 -12.89 -26.22
CA ASP A 88 -24.17 -11.84 -26.14
C ASP A 88 -23.53 -10.44 -25.97
N HIS A 89 -22.20 -10.35 -25.99
CA HIS A 89 -21.45 -9.11 -25.84
C HIS A 89 -21.82 -8.29 -24.60
N LEU A 90 -22.01 -8.95 -23.46
CA LEU A 90 -22.31 -8.33 -22.19
C LEU A 90 -21.60 -9.03 -21.03
N GLY A 91 -21.36 -8.30 -19.93
CA GLY A 91 -20.70 -8.82 -18.74
C GLY A 91 -20.37 -7.74 -17.74
N THR A 92 -19.48 -8.04 -16.82
CA THR A 92 -18.92 -7.09 -15.83
C THR A 92 -17.45 -6.80 -16.09
N LYS A 93 -16.86 -7.39 -17.14
CA LYS A 93 -15.52 -7.11 -17.64
C LYS A 93 -15.52 -7.19 -19.17
N ALA A 94 -14.79 -6.27 -19.80
CA ALA A 94 -14.64 -6.26 -21.25
C ALA A 94 -13.18 -6.00 -21.65
N ALA A 95 -12.83 -6.42 -22.86
CA ALA A 95 -11.55 -6.12 -23.49
C ALA A 95 -11.73 -5.79 -24.95
N ALA A 96 -10.95 -4.84 -25.48
CA ALA A 96 -10.81 -4.56 -26.90
C ALA A 96 -9.51 -5.20 -27.40
N GLN A 97 -9.61 -6.21 -28.25
CA GLN A 97 -8.47 -6.92 -28.80
C GLN A 97 -8.04 -6.31 -30.12
N TYR A 98 -6.80 -5.81 -30.16
CA TYR A 98 -6.13 -5.35 -31.37
C TYR A 98 -5.11 -6.40 -31.80
N VAL A 99 -5.19 -6.85 -33.03
CA VAL A 99 -4.18 -7.73 -33.63
C VAL A 99 -3.40 -6.90 -34.65
N LEU A 100 -2.12 -6.68 -34.36
CA LEU A 100 -1.28 -5.79 -35.14
C LEU A 100 -0.04 -6.52 -35.67
N THR A 101 0.29 -6.27 -36.96
CA THR A 101 1.56 -6.67 -37.54
C THR A 101 2.43 -5.44 -37.72
N LEU A 102 3.61 -5.41 -37.06
CA LEU A 102 4.53 -4.29 -37.10
C LEU A 102 5.78 -4.68 -37.88
N ALA A 103 6.14 -3.89 -38.86
CA ALA A 103 7.45 -4.00 -39.54
C ALA A 103 8.57 -3.54 -38.59
N PRO A 104 9.85 -3.95 -38.86
CA PRO A 104 10.98 -3.48 -38.06
C PRO A 104 11.05 -1.95 -38.00
N GLY A 105 11.17 -1.38 -36.80
CA GLY A 105 11.20 0.06 -36.56
C GLY A 105 9.87 0.78 -36.66
N ALA A 106 8.77 0.11 -37.01
CA ALA A 106 7.44 0.72 -37.10
C ALA A 106 6.79 0.90 -35.71
N THR A 107 6.02 1.95 -35.60
CA THR A 107 5.18 2.24 -34.42
C THR A 107 3.73 2.38 -34.84
N LYS A 108 2.81 1.81 -34.06
CA LYS A 108 1.36 2.02 -34.20
C LYS A 108 0.81 2.60 -32.93
N THR A 109 0.14 3.74 -33.02
CA THR A 109 -0.61 4.35 -31.92
C THR A 109 -2.07 3.90 -31.97
N ILE A 110 -2.64 3.57 -30.84
CA ILE A 110 -4.06 3.27 -30.65
C ILE A 110 -4.61 4.32 -29.71
N LYS A 111 -5.69 4.99 -30.10
CA LYS A 111 -6.37 5.99 -29.27
C LYS A 111 -7.56 5.36 -28.56
N LEU A 112 -7.70 5.64 -27.27
CA LEU A 112 -8.82 5.23 -26.44
C LEU A 112 -9.36 6.43 -25.68
N ARG A 113 -10.69 6.53 -25.55
CA ARG A 113 -11.33 7.59 -24.75
C ARG A 113 -12.38 6.98 -23.82
N PHE A 114 -12.24 7.22 -22.52
CA PHE A 114 -13.26 6.87 -21.53
C PHE A 114 -13.98 8.15 -21.09
N THR A 115 -15.30 8.21 -21.32
CA THR A 115 -16.07 9.44 -21.14
C THR A 115 -17.48 9.18 -20.59
N ASN A 116 -18.06 10.20 -19.97
CA ASN A 116 -19.49 10.26 -19.63
C ASN A 116 -20.30 11.11 -20.61
N ASP A 117 -19.66 11.66 -21.61
CA ASP A 117 -20.31 12.47 -22.63
C ASP A 117 -20.83 11.57 -23.75
N GLU A 118 -22.13 11.60 -23.96
CA GLU A 118 -22.81 10.85 -25.02
C GLU A 118 -22.48 11.38 -26.43
N GLN A 119 -22.14 12.66 -26.51
CA GLN A 119 -21.80 13.35 -27.75
C GLN A 119 -20.29 13.52 -27.95
N SER A 120 -19.48 12.74 -27.19
CA SER A 120 -18.04 12.85 -27.25
C SER A 120 -17.55 12.69 -28.71
N PRO A 121 -16.77 13.64 -29.23
CA PRO A 121 -16.28 13.60 -30.60
C PRO A 121 -15.29 12.44 -30.80
N GLY A 122 -15.13 12.00 -32.05
CA GLY A 122 -14.15 11.00 -32.44
C GLY A 122 -12.69 11.41 -32.20
N PHE A 123 -11.77 10.55 -32.59
CA PHE A 123 -10.33 10.73 -32.34
C PHE A 123 -9.66 11.68 -33.36
N GLU A 124 -10.32 12.00 -34.45
CA GLU A 124 -9.78 12.89 -35.49
C GLU A 124 -9.93 14.37 -35.15
N THR A 125 -10.56 14.69 -34.03
CA THR A 125 -10.74 16.05 -33.58
C THR A 125 -9.51 16.60 -32.89
N GLN A 126 -9.21 17.88 -33.11
CA GLN A 126 -8.14 18.63 -32.40
C GLN A 126 -8.28 18.53 -30.89
N ASP A 127 -9.46 18.23 -30.36
CA ASP A 127 -9.75 18.11 -28.93
C ASP A 127 -8.98 16.97 -28.25
N PHE A 128 -8.89 15.78 -28.86
CA PHE A 128 -8.15 14.66 -28.27
C PHE A 128 -6.66 15.01 -28.09
N ASP A 129 -6.04 15.53 -29.15
CA ASP A 129 -4.62 15.86 -29.14
C ASP A 129 -4.33 17.07 -28.23
N ASN A 130 -5.24 18.04 -28.15
CA ASN A 130 -5.15 19.17 -27.22
C ASN A 130 -5.21 18.73 -25.77
N VAL A 131 -6.11 17.81 -25.39
CA VAL A 131 -6.16 17.26 -24.03
C VAL A 131 -4.86 16.56 -23.69
N PHE A 132 -4.34 15.71 -24.57
CA PHE A 132 -3.10 15.00 -24.36
C PHE A 132 -1.91 15.95 -24.18
N THR A 133 -1.78 16.95 -25.07
CA THR A 133 -0.73 17.97 -25.01
C THR A 133 -0.81 18.80 -23.73
N THR A 134 -2.01 19.16 -23.31
CA THR A 134 -2.24 19.92 -22.08
C THR A 134 -1.82 19.12 -20.85
N ARG A 135 -2.21 17.83 -20.76
CA ARG A 135 -1.81 16.96 -19.64
C ARG A 135 -0.29 16.76 -19.59
N LEU A 136 0.35 16.63 -20.75
CA LEU A 136 1.81 16.53 -20.83
C LEU A 136 2.50 17.81 -20.32
N LYS A 137 2.00 18.97 -20.75
CA LYS A 137 2.51 20.26 -20.27
C LYS A 137 2.37 20.42 -18.77
N GLU A 138 1.19 20.14 -18.21
CA GLU A 138 0.94 20.23 -16.77
C GLU A 138 1.83 19.27 -15.97
N ALA A 139 2.05 18.05 -16.46
CA ALA A 139 2.98 17.12 -15.84
C ALA A 139 4.42 17.65 -15.86
N ASN A 140 4.86 18.25 -16.96
CA ASN A 140 6.17 18.89 -17.06
C ASN A 140 6.32 20.04 -16.05
N GLU A 141 5.36 20.96 -16.00
CA GLU A 141 5.34 22.08 -15.07
C GLU A 141 5.37 21.60 -13.60
N PHE A 142 4.61 20.57 -13.29
CA PHE A 142 4.60 19.96 -11.95
C PHE A 142 5.98 19.43 -11.55
N TYR A 143 6.60 18.56 -12.35
CA TYR A 143 7.90 17.98 -12.02
C TYR A 143 9.03 19.02 -12.05
N ASP A 144 8.99 19.99 -12.94
CA ASP A 144 9.97 21.09 -12.98
C ASP A 144 9.88 21.97 -11.72
N SER A 145 8.68 22.16 -11.16
CA SER A 145 8.51 22.89 -9.91
C SER A 145 9.14 22.20 -8.69
N LEU A 146 9.34 20.89 -8.75
CA LEU A 146 9.96 20.10 -7.70
C LEU A 146 11.50 19.98 -7.85
N ALA A 147 12.01 20.21 -9.05
CA ALA A 147 13.40 20.00 -9.36
C ALA A 147 14.25 21.21 -8.91
N PRO A 148 15.35 21.00 -8.15
CA PRO A 148 16.34 22.05 -7.90
C PRO A 148 16.92 22.64 -9.20
N SER A 149 17.14 23.94 -9.22
CA SER A 149 17.61 24.65 -10.42
C SER A 149 18.96 24.19 -10.95
N ASN A 150 19.79 23.61 -10.09
CA ASN A 150 21.16 23.19 -10.38
C ASN A 150 21.29 21.73 -10.85
N LEU A 151 20.18 21.00 -11.06
CA LEU A 151 20.23 19.63 -11.56
C LEU A 151 20.57 19.59 -13.06
N SER A 152 21.39 18.61 -13.46
CA SER A 152 21.57 18.27 -14.86
C SER A 152 20.27 17.70 -15.47
N GLU A 153 20.17 17.70 -16.79
CA GLU A 153 19.00 17.15 -17.48
C GLU A 153 18.79 15.66 -17.14
N ASP A 154 19.86 14.90 -17.12
CA ASP A 154 19.82 13.47 -16.75
C ASP A 154 19.33 13.27 -15.31
N ALA A 155 19.87 14.02 -14.36
CA ALA A 155 19.43 13.96 -12.96
C ALA A 155 17.94 14.37 -12.79
N ARG A 156 17.45 15.34 -13.60
CA ARG A 156 16.01 15.69 -13.64
C ARG A 156 15.16 14.54 -14.13
N ARG A 157 15.58 13.81 -15.16
CA ARG A 157 14.87 12.64 -15.68
C ARG A 157 14.81 11.53 -14.64
N VAL A 158 15.93 11.23 -13.97
CA VAL A 158 16.00 10.23 -12.89
C VAL A 158 15.06 10.62 -11.75
N GLN A 159 15.12 11.87 -11.28
CA GLN A 159 14.23 12.36 -10.21
C GLN A 159 12.75 12.27 -10.60
N ARG A 160 12.39 12.72 -11.81
CA ARG A 160 11.03 12.63 -12.34
C ARG A 160 10.54 11.19 -12.36
N GLN A 161 11.35 10.27 -12.83
CA GLN A 161 11.00 8.85 -12.93
C GLN A 161 10.79 8.24 -11.53
N ALA A 162 11.66 8.57 -10.58
CA ALA A 162 11.54 8.13 -9.19
C ALA A 162 10.24 8.66 -8.54
N PHE A 163 9.94 9.95 -8.70
CA PHE A 163 8.70 10.53 -8.15
C PHE A 163 7.44 9.97 -8.84
N ALA A 164 7.48 9.75 -10.15
CA ALA A 164 6.39 9.11 -10.87
C ALA A 164 6.16 7.69 -10.34
N GLY A 165 7.22 6.91 -10.10
CA GLY A 165 7.15 5.59 -9.49
C GLY A 165 6.47 5.63 -8.11
N MET A 166 6.86 6.59 -7.26
CA MET A 166 6.23 6.79 -5.94
C MET A 166 4.73 7.10 -6.03
N LEU A 167 4.32 7.95 -6.99
CA LEU A 167 2.90 8.27 -7.19
C LEU A 167 2.11 7.07 -7.74
N TRP A 168 2.71 6.28 -8.63
CA TRP A 168 2.10 5.06 -9.17
C TRP A 168 2.04 3.90 -8.16
N SER A 169 2.77 3.98 -7.07
CA SER A 169 2.73 3.02 -5.97
C SER A 169 1.57 3.26 -4.99
N LYS A 170 0.82 4.34 -5.16
CA LYS A 170 -0.43 4.58 -4.42
C LYS A 170 -1.51 3.62 -4.94
N GLN A 171 -1.98 2.73 -4.08
CA GLN A 171 -2.97 1.71 -4.44
C GLN A 171 -4.08 1.63 -3.41
N PHE A 172 -5.30 1.41 -3.89
CA PHE A 172 -6.41 1.07 -3.01
C PHE A 172 -6.23 -0.37 -2.52
N TYR A 173 -6.03 -0.51 -1.22
CA TYR A 173 -5.90 -1.79 -0.54
C TYR A 173 -7.14 -2.06 0.28
N HIS A 174 -7.76 -3.22 0.04
CA HIS A 174 -8.93 -3.65 0.77
C HIS A 174 -8.71 -5.03 1.38
N TYR A 175 -8.68 -5.06 2.71
CA TYR A 175 -8.56 -6.29 3.46
C TYR A 175 -9.32 -6.14 4.79
N GLU A 176 -10.36 -6.94 4.97
CA GLU A 176 -11.17 -6.99 6.17
C GLU A 176 -11.02 -8.37 6.80
N VAL A 177 -10.35 -8.45 7.95
CA VAL A 177 -10.01 -9.74 8.58
C VAL A 177 -11.25 -10.55 8.92
N ASN A 178 -12.27 -9.92 9.52
CA ASN A 178 -13.50 -10.61 9.90
C ASN A 178 -14.19 -11.28 8.69
N ARG A 179 -14.24 -10.58 7.56
CA ARG A 179 -14.79 -11.12 6.31
C ARG A 179 -13.90 -12.20 5.72
N TRP A 180 -12.59 -12.01 5.74
CA TRP A 180 -11.64 -13.00 5.26
C TRP A 180 -11.77 -14.32 6.04
N LEU A 181 -11.94 -14.26 7.36
CA LEU A 181 -12.14 -15.43 8.21
C LEU A 181 -13.44 -16.17 7.87
N LYS A 182 -14.53 -15.44 7.61
CA LYS A 182 -15.86 -16.01 7.27
C LYS A 182 -15.98 -16.48 5.82
N GLY A 183 -15.13 -15.95 4.92
CA GLY A 183 -15.21 -16.17 3.48
C GLY A 183 -16.27 -15.33 2.78
N ASP A 184 -16.24 -15.38 1.45
CA ASP A 184 -17.21 -14.72 0.59
C ASP A 184 -18.38 -15.65 0.32
N PRO A 185 -19.65 -15.20 0.42
CA PRO A 185 -20.83 -16.05 0.23
C PRO A 185 -20.95 -16.75 -1.13
N SER A 186 -20.30 -16.18 -2.16
CA SER A 186 -20.27 -16.74 -3.52
C SER A 186 -19.09 -17.69 -3.77
N MET A 187 -18.29 -17.98 -2.73
CA MET A 187 -17.13 -18.87 -2.79
C MET A 187 -17.33 -20.07 -1.85
N PRO A 188 -16.58 -21.17 -2.06
CA PRO A 188 -16.59 -22.27 -1.10
C PRO A 188 -16.25 -21.82 0.31
N GLU A 189 -16.83 -22.49 1.29
CA GLU A 189 -16.56 -22.21 2.72
C GLU A 189 -15.06 -22.35 2.99
N PRO A 190 -14.45 -21.39 3.71
CA PRO A 190 -13.04 -21.44 4.06
C PRO A 190 -12.70 -22.68 4.93
N PRO A 191 -11.50 -23.23 4.81
CA PRO A 191 -11.07 -24.32 5.69
C PRO A 191 -11.07 -23.84 7.15
N ARG A 192 -11.46 -24.74 8.08
CA ARG A 192 -11.60 -24.42 9.51
C ARG A 192 -10.29 -23.94 10.16
N GLU A 193 -9.16 -24.39 9.65
CA GLU A 193 -7.82 -23.99 10.09
C GLU A 193 -7.59 -22.49 9.93
N ARG A 194 -8.28 -21.82 9.01
CA ARG A 194 -8.22 -20.36 8.85
C ARG A 194 -8.64 -19.61 10.10
N LEU A 195 -9.58 -20.15 10.89
CA LEU A 195 -10.05 -19.54 12.14
C LEU A 195 -9.00 -19.54 13.26
N HIS A 196 -7.94 -20.32 13.12
CA HIS A 196 -6.85 -20.45 14.09
C HIS A 196 -5.48 -20.09 13.50
N GLY A 197 -5.48 -19.54 12.29
CA GLY A 197 -4.29 -19.11 11.57
C GLY A 197 -4.02 -17.61 11.71
N ARG A 198 -3.42 -17.06 10.66
CA ARG A 198 -3.04 -15.64 10.58
C ARG A 198 -4.23 -14.72 10.82
N ASN A 199 -4.02 -13.64 11.55
CA ASN A 199 -4.99 -12.60 11.87
C ASN A 199 -6.22 -13.05 12.68
N ALA A 200 -6.30 -14.29 13.13
CA ALA A 200 -7.42 -14.76 13.94
C ALA A 200 -7.59 -13.94 15.23
N ASP A 201 -6.49 -13.46 15.79
CA ASP A 201 -6.47 -12.67 17.02
C ASP A 201 -6.77 -11.18 16.80
N TRP A 202 -6.86 -10.74 15.55
CA TRP A 202 -7.09 -9.33 15.23
C TRP A 202 -8.24 -9.11 14.25
N THR A 203 -9.42 -9.48 14.66
CA THR A 203 -10.64 -9.48 13.82
C THR A 203 -11.14 -8.08 13.44
N HIS A 204 -10.70 -7.03 14.12
CA HIS A 204 -11.08 -5.65 13.81
C HIS A 204 -10.14 -4.93 12.84
N LEU A 205 -9.10 -5.58 12.34
CA LEU A 205 -8.29 -5.02 11.27
C LEU A 205 -9.13 -4.83 10.02
N TYR A 206 -9.22 -3.58 9.58
CA TYR A 206 -10.02 -3.19 8.42
C TYR A 206 -9.25 -2.21 7.54
N ASN A 207 -8.79 -2.68 6.42
CA ASN A 207 -8.08 -1.89 5.43
C ASN A 207 -9.01 -1.59 4.25
N ALA A 208 -9.26 -0.32 3.96
CA ALA A 208 -10.05 0.12 2.81
C ALA A 208 -9.60 1.52 2.37
N ASP A 209 -8.29 1.70 2.23
CA ASP A 209 -7.67 2.99 2.01
C ASP A 209 -6.69 2.95 0.83
N VAL A 210 -6.35 4.11 0.31
CA VAL A 210 -5.24 4.25 -0.63
C VAL A 210 -3.94 4.31 0.15
N ILE A 211 -3.07 3.36 -0.09
CA ILE A 211 -1.82 3.16 0.64
C ILE A 211 -0.64 3.23 -0.34
N SER A 212 0.47 3.79 0.11
CA SER A 212 1.75 3.69 -0.61
C SER A 212 2.32 2.28 -0.41
N MET A 213 2.37 1.49 -1.48
CA MET A 213 2.88 0.13 -1.48
C MET A 213 4.35 0.10 -1.91
N PRO A 214 5.17 -0.83 -1.39
CA PRO A 214 6.53 -1.03 -1.89
C PRO A 214 6.55 -1.40 -3.37
N ASP A 215 5.69 -2.32 -3.76
CA ASP A 215 5.50 -2.77 -5.13
C ASP A 215 4.03 -3.13 -5.39
N LYS A 216 3.62 -3.15 -6.68
CA LYS A 216 2.23 -3.40 -7.06
C LYS A 216 1.88 -4.87 -7.19
N TRP A 217 2.85 -5.73 -7.36
CA TRP A 217 2.61 -7.15 -7.64
C TRP A 217 3.54 -8.08 -6.87
N GLU A 218 4.80 -7.73 -6.67
CA GLU A 218 5.74 -8.50 -5.89
C GLU A 218 5.47 -8.35 -4.39
N TYR A 219 5.11 -7.12 -3.98
CA TYR A 219 4.80 -6.77 -2.59
C TYR A 219 3.43 -6.08 -2.48
N PRO A 220 2.33 -6.79 -2.80
CA PRO A 220 0.99 -6.21 -2.95
C PRO A 220 0.26 -6.01 -1.62
N TRP A 221 0.97 -5.70 -0.56
CA TRP A 221 0.46 -5.38 0.78
C TRP A 221 1.28 -4.26 1.40
N TYR A 222 0.76 -3.67 2.47
CA TYR A 222 1.54 -2.69 3.20
C TYR A 222 2.51 -3.35 4.19
N ALA A 223 3.62 -2.65 4.47
CA ALA A 223 4.49 -2.91 5.59
C ALA A 223 4.71 -1.59 6.34
N ALA A 224 4.49 -1.58 7.66
CA ALA A 224 4.44 -0.32 8.41
C ALA A 224 5.75 0.47 8.35
N TRP A 225 6.90 -0.18 8.43
CA TRP A 225 8.18 0.52 8.39
C TRP A 225 8.59 0.92 6.98
N ASP A 226 8.34 0.10 5.95
CA ASP A 226 8.56 0.46 4.55
C ASP A 226 7.73 1.69 4.18
N LEU A 227 6.45 1.71 4.57
CA LEU A 227 5.58 2.86 4.38
C LEU A 227 6.14 4.12 5.04
N ALA A 228 6.69 4.01 6.25
CA ALA A 228 7.32 5.13 6.95
C ALA A 228 8.52 5.68 6.16
N PHE A 229 9.37 4.81 5.59
CA PHE A 229 10.45 5.22 4.70
C PHE A 229 9.93 5.87 3.41
N HIS A 230 8.91 5.29 2.76
CA HIS A 230 8.29 5.86 1.56
C HIS A 230 7.74 7.27 1.78
N CYS A 231 7.18 7.53 2.95
CA CYS A 231 6.59 8.82 3.27
C CYS A 231 7.61 9.97 3.24
N ILE A 232 8.90 9.70 3.44
CA ILE A 232 9.94 10.74 3.41
C ILE A 232 10.13 11.30 2.00
N PRO A 233 10.44 10.51 0.95
CA PRO A 233 10.47 11.03 -0.42
C PRO A 233 9.09 11.49 -0.91
N LEU A 234 7.99 10.85 -0.49
CA LEU A 234 6.63 11.32 -0.80
C LEU A 234 6.38 12.74 -0.28
N ALA A 235 6.94 13.13 0.85
CA ALA A 235 6.80 14.49 1.38
C ALA A 235 7.40 15.57 0.46
N LEU A 236 8.28 15.21 -0.45
CA LEU A 236 8.80 16.12 -1.47
C LEU A 236 7.82 16.36 -2.61
N VAL A 237 6.94 15.39 -2.88
CA VAL A 237 5.97 15.40 -4.00
C VAL A 237 4.56 15.71 -3.50
N ASP A 238 4.12 15.00 -2.47
CA ASP A 238 2.79 15.07 -1.88
C ASP A 238 2.86 15.01 -0.35
N PRO A 239 3.22 16.12 0.31
CA PRO A 239 3.40 16.14 1.77
C PRO A 239 2.09 15.89 2.54
N THR A 240 0.93 16.19 1.96
CA THR A 240 -0.36 15.93 2.57
C THR A 240 -0.61 14.43 2.65
N PHE A 241 -0.50 13.73 1.54
CA PHE A 241 -0.64 12.28 1.50
C PHE A 241 0.40 11.58 2.40
N ALA A 242 1.67 12.01 2.37
CA ALA A 242 2.71 11.44 3.22
C ALA A 242 2.37 11.52 4.71
N LYS A 243 1.86 12.67 5.18
CA LYS A 243 1.41 12.84 6.56
C LYS A 243 0.20 11.97 6.90
N GLU A 244 -0.77 11.91 5.98
CA GLU A 244 -1.98 11.09 6.16
C GLU A 244 -1.64 9.61 6.24
N GLN A 245 -0.67 9.11 5.49
CA GLN A 245 -0.21 7.72 5.56
C GLN A 245 0.36 7.37 6.93
N LEU A 246 1.21 8.23 7.51
CA LEU A 246 1.74 8.00 8.85
C LEU A 246 0.64 8.02 9.92
N VAL A 247 -0.33 8.92 9.80
CA VAL A 247 -1.48 8.98 10.71
C VAL A 247 -2.38 7.75 10.52
N LEU A 248 -2.55 7.28 9.28
CA LEU A 248 -3.39 6.13 8.95
C LEU A 248 -2.91 4.86 9.68
N MET A 249 -1.62 4.57 9.65
CA MET A 249 -1.06 3.39 10.33
C MET A 249 -1.25 3.41 11.85
N LEU A 250 -1.53 4.58 12.42
CA LEU A 250 -1.78 4.76 13.85
C LEU A 250 -3.28 4.81 14.21
N ARG A 251 -4.18 4.58 13.23
CA ARG A 251 -5.61 4.52 13.46
C ARG A 251 -6.01 3.20 14.12
N GLU A 252 -7.11 3.23 14.83
CA GLU A 252 -7.66 2.11 15.62
C GLU A 252 -7.95 0.85 14.79
N TRP A 253 -8.17 1.00 13.51
CA TRP A 253 -8.40 -0.11 12.56
C TRP A 253 -7.14 -0.59 11.83
N TYR A 254 -5.97 -0.01 12.16
CA TYR A 254 -4.64 -0.48 11.75
C TYR A 254 -3.79 -0.85 12.95
N MET A 255 -3.71 0.00 13.96
CA MET A 255 -2.94 -0.26 15.16
C MET A 255 -3.73 -1.15 16.12
N HIS A 256 -3.10 -2.22 16.60
CA HIS A 256 -3.71 -3.12 17.59
C HIS A 256 -4.02 -2.37 18.91
N PRO A 257 -5.08 -2.75 19.66
CA PRO A 257 -5.42 -2.12 20.93
C PRO A 257 -4.30 -2.10 21.98
N ASN A 258 -3.35 -3.05 21.93
CA ASN A 258 -2.18 -3.04 22.79
C ASN A 258 -1.10 -2.01 22.41
N GLY A 259 -1.29 -1.27 21.30
CA GLY A 259 -0.35 -0.28 20.79
C GLY A 259 0.61 -0.80 19.69
N GLN A 260 0.55 -2.06 19.32
CA GLN A 260 1.38 -2.62 18.27
C GLN A 260 0.96 -2.09 16.89
N ILE A 261 1.94 -1.62 16.12
CA ILE A 261 1.80 -1.38 14.69
C ILE A 261 2.26 -2.66 13.99
N PRO A 262 1.43 -3.30 13.14
CA PRO A 262 1.80 -4.57 12.54
C PRO A 262 2.95 -4.42 11.53
N ALA A 263 3.76 -5.46 11.43
CA ALA A 263 4.77 -5.57 10.37
C ALA A 263 4.08 -5.56 9.00
N TYR A 264 3.06 -6.38 8.86
CA TYR A 264 2.14 -6.50 7.73
C TYR A 264 0.84 -7.14 8.24
N GLU A 265 -0.21 -7.15 7.41
CA GLU A 265 -1.57 -7.43 7.83
C GLU A 265 -1.85 -8.84 8.38
N TRP A 266 -1.00 -9.82 8.13
CA TRP A 266 -1.25 -11.23 8.54
C TRP A 266 -0.22 -11.86 9.47
N ALA A 267 0.74 -11.12 9.96
CA ALA A 267 1.75 -11.68 10.85
C ALA A 267 2.06 -10.74 12.03
N PHE A 268 1.26 -10.84 13.09
CA PHE A 268 1.42 -10.00 14.29
C PHE A 268 2.57 -10.42 15.21
N GLY A 269 3.12 -11.61 15.02
CA GLY A 269 4.34 -12.04 15.69
C GLY A 269 5.58 -11.30 15.21
N ASP A 270 5.57 -10.80 13.97
CA ASP A 270 6.67 -10.04 13.40
C ASP A 270 6.58 -8.56 13.81
N VAL A 271 7.71 -8.00 14.18
CA VAL A 271 7.80 -6.63 14.69
C VAL A 271 8.75 -5.84 13.82
N ASN A 272 8.21 -4.85 13.11
CA ASN A 272 9.03 -3.92 12.35
C ASN A 272 9.81 -2.98 13.29
N PRO A 273 11.03 -2.54 12.91
CA PRO A 273 11.72 -1.48 13.60
C PRO A 273 10.87 -0.22 13.78
N PRO A 274 10.94 0.46 14.93
CA PRO A 274 10.08 1.60 15.26
C PRO A 274 10.56 2.90 14.60
N VAL A 275 10.49 2.97 13.26
CA VAL A 275 10.98 4.12 12.47
C VAL A 275 9.91 5.23 12.28
N HIS A 276 8.70 5.01 12.75
CA HIS A 276 7.56 5.91 12.49
C HIS A 276 7.78 7.32 13.05
N ALA A 277 8.35 7.44 14.26
CA ALA A 277 8.67 8.74 14.86
C ALA A 277 9.72 9.50 14.06
N TRP A 278 10.74 8.80 13.58
CA TRP A 278 11.77 9.39 12.71
C TRP A 278 11.17 9.89 11.40
N ALA A 279 10.35 9.10 10.75
CA ALA A 279 9.67 9.50 9.52
C ALA A 279 8.77 10.73 9.74
N ALA A 280 7.99 10.75 10.82
CA ALA A 280 7.13 11.88 11.17
C ALA A 280 7.94 13.17 11.39
N TRP A 281 9.05 13.08 12.11
CA TRP A 281 9.94 14.21 12.31
C TRP A 281 10.56 14.71 11.00
N ARG A 282 11.03 13.80 10.14
CA ARG A 282 11.60 14.14 8.83
C ARG A 282 10.59 14.85 7.94
N ILE A 283 9.36 14.34 7.86
CA ILE A 283 8.27 14.92 7.06
C ILE A 283 7.89 16.30 7.60
N TYR A 284 7.75 16.43 8.92
CA TYR A 284 7.51 17.73 9.55
C TYR A 284 8.57 18.76 9.16
N LYS A 285 9.85 18.40 9.18
CA LYS A 285 10.96 19.28 8.80
C LYS A 285 10.95 19.62 7.31
N ILE A 286 10.65 18.67 6.44
CA ILE A 286 10.54 18.90 4.99
C ILE A 286 9.42 19.87 4.70
N ASP A 287 8.24 19.66 5.25
CA ASP A 287 7.08 20.51 5.04
C ASP A 287 7.27 21.91 5.63
N LYS A 288 7.85 22.01 6.84
CA LYS A 288 8.24 23.28 7.48
C LYS A 288 9.21 24.08 6.62
N LYS A 289 10.22 23.43 6.03
CA LYS A 289 11.17 24.09 5.14
C LYS A 289 10.51 24.65 3.87
N ARG A 290 9.51 23.93 3.33
CA ARG A 290 8.79 24.35 2.11
C ARG A 290 7.81 25.47 2.37
N LYS A 291 7.07 25.42 3.49
CA LYS A 291 5.98 26.34 3.82
C LYS A 291 6.40 27.49 4.72
N GLY A 292 7.60 27.44 5.31
CA GLY A 292 8.06 28.40 6.30
C GLY A 292 7.48 28.20 7.71
N VAL A 293 6.42 27.38 7.84
CA VAL A 293 5.72 27.09 9.10
C VAL A 293 5.54 25.59 9.28
N GLY A 294 5.72 25.09 10.50
CA GLY A 294 5.56 23.68 10.83
C GLY A 294 4.09 23.31 11.06
N ASP A 295 3.70 22.15 10.55
CA ASP A 295 2.39 21.55 10.80
C ASP A 295 2.34 20.90 12.18
N ARG A 296 2.08 21.71 13.18
CA ARG A 296 2.07 21.31 14.58
C ARG A 296 0.95 20.30 14.87
N VAL A 297 -0.21 20.48 14.27
CA VAL A 297 -1.35 19.58 14.45
C VAL A 297 -1.00 18.16 14.01
N PHE A 298 -0.33 18.03 12.87
CA PHE A 298 0.19 16.73 12.42
C PHE A 298 1.15 16.13 13.44
N LEU A 299 2.11 16.93 13.93
CA LEU A 299 3.14 16.45 14.85
C LEU A 299 2.54 15.98 16.18
N GLU A 300 1.59 16.71 16.74
CA GLU A 300 0.85 16.35 17.96
C GLU A 300 0.01 15.06 17.76
N ARG A 301 -0.72 14.97 16.65
CA ARG A 301 -1.54 13.77 16.34
C ARG A 301 -0.69 12.50 16.28
N VAL A 302 0.44 12.55 15.61
CA VAL A 302 1.36 11.40 15.52
C VAL A 302 1.99 11.14 16.88
N PHE A 303 2.42 12.15 17.60
CA PHE A 303 3.05 12.01 18.90
C PHE A 303 2.16 11.29 19.91
N HIS A 304 0.91 11.72 20.06
CA HIS A 304 -0.02 11.11 21.01
C HIS A 304 -0.27 9.62 20.70
N LYS A 305 -0.39 9.29 19.44
CA LYS A 305 -0.57 7.88 19.04
C LYS A 305 0.70 7.05 19.22
N LEU A 306 1.85 7.63 18.95
CA LEU A 306 3.14 6.97 19.16
C LEU A 306 3.45 6.73 20.64
N LEU A 307 2.87 7.46 21.58
CA LEU A 307 2.98 7.14 23.00
C LEU A 307 2.43 5.74 23.32
N LEU A 308 1.31 5.36 22.69
CA LEU A 308 0.75 4.01 22.86
C LEU A 308 1.68 2.94 22.30
N ASN A 309 2.22 3.18 21.11
CA ASN A 309 3.19 2.26 20.49
C ASN A 309 4.50 2.21 21.28
N PHE A 310 4.98 3.33 21.79
CA PHE A 310 6.18 3.37 22.63
C PHE A 310 5.99 2.55 23.90
N THR A 311 4.83 2.65 24.54
CA THR A 311 4.49 1.85 25.74
C THR A 311 4.48 0.35 25.42
N TRP A 312 3.93 -0.04 24.29
CA TRP A 312 3.98 -1.43 23.84
C TRP A 312 5.43 -1.92 23.67
N TRP A 313 6.29 -1.11 23.07
CA TRP A 313 7.70 -1.44 22.87
C TRP A 313 8.47 -1.60 24.18
N ILE A 314 8.34 -0.69 25.13
CA ILE A 314 9.07 -0.78 26.40
C ILE A 314 8.62 -1.95 27.26
N ASN A 315 7.47 -2.55 26.99
CA ASN A 315 7.02 -3.79 27.62
C ASN A 315 7.56 -5.06 26.93
N ARG A 316 8.32 -4.94 25.86
CA ARG A 316 9.00 -6.04 25.17
C ARG A 316 10.48 -6.14 25.58
N LYS A 317 10.80 -5.79 26.78
CA LYS A 317 12.13 -6.03 27.35
C LYS A 317 12.39 -7.51 27.52
N ASP A 318 13.68 -7.86 27.59
CA ASP A 318 14.14 -9.17 28.02
C ASP A 318 13.51 -9.58 29.37
N ALA A 319 13.34 -10.87 29.58
CA ALA A 319 12.70 -11.42 30.77
C ALA A 319 13.45 -11.04 32.07
N GLU A 320 14.75 -10.76 31.97
CA GLU A 320 15.61 -10.40 33.08
C GLU A 320 15.62 -8.90 33.39
N GLY A 321 14.94 -8.08 32.59
CA GLY A 321 14.83 -6.62 32.80
C GLY A 321 16.12 -5.85 32.56
N LYS A 322 17.05 -6.38 31.79
CA LYS A 322 18.37 -5.78 31.48
C LYS A 322 18.27 -4.61 30.48
N ASN A 323 17.07 -4.24 30.04
CA ASN A 323 16.77 -3.22 29.03
C ASN A 323 17.31 -3.54 27.62
N ILE A 324 17.34 -4.81 27.30
CA ILE A 324 17.51 -5.33 25.95
C ILE A 324 16.11 -5.56 25.38
N PHE A 325 15.92 -5.20 24.12
CA PHE A 325 14.60 -5.29 23.47
C PHE A 325 14.61 -6.41 22.45
N GLN A 326 13.64 -7.30 22.62
CA GLN A 326 13.37 -8.37 21.68
C GLN A 326 12.58 -7.84 20.49
N GLY A 327 12.83 -8.43 19.36
CA GLY A 327 12.15 -8.13 18.13
C GLY A 327 13.06 -7.40 17.16
N GLY A 328 12.76 -7.55 15.97
CA GLY A 328 13.43 -7.06 14.81
C GLY A 328 12.94 -7.89 13.64
N PHE A 329 12.88 -7.30 12.48
CA PHE A 329 12.56 -8.02 11.28
C PHE A 329 13.80 -8.84 10.88
N LEU A 330 13.67 -10.17 10.91
CA LEU A 330 14.60 -11.07 10.24
C LEU A 330 14.06 -11.33 8.84
N GLY A 331 14.57 -10.59 7.86
CA GLY A 331 14.33 -10.91 6.47
C GLY A 331 14.96 -12.22 6.04
N LEU A 332 14.81 -12.59 4.78
CA LEU A 332 15.44 -13.76 4.18
C LEU A 332 16.98 -13.73 4.28
N ASP A 333 17.57 -12.56 4.37
CA ASP A 333 18.97 -12.29 4.58
C ASP A 333 19.48 -12.71 5.97
N ASN A 334 18.58 -12.87 6.95
CA ASN A 334 18.88 -13.25 8.33
C ASN A 334 18.29 -14.62 8.71
N ILE A 335 18.04 -15.48 7.74
CA ILE A 335 17.55 -16.85 8.00
C ILE A 335 18.64 -17.64 8.72
N GLY A 336 18.31 -18.07 9.94
CA GLY A 336 19.09 -19.03 10.69
C GLY A 336 18.68 -20.48 10.43
N VAL A 337 19.35 -21.41 11.12
CA VAL A 337 19.07 -22.85 11.04
C VAL A 337 17.75 -23.21 11.71
N PHE A 338 17.24 -22.35 12.58
CA PHE A 338 16.04 -22.58 13.39
C PHE A 338 14.94 -21.60 13.00
N ASP A 339 13.70 -22.09 13.08
CA ASP A 339 12.53 -21.22 13.00
C ASP A 339 12.46 -20.35 14.26
N ARG A 340 12.59 -19.05 14.08
CA ARG A 340 12.54 -18.05 15.17
C ARG A 340 11.17 -17.94 15.83
N SER A 341 10.11 -18.36 15.15
CA SER A 341 8.74 -18.32 15.65
C SER A 341 8.39 -19.55 16.49
N ALA A 342 9.29 -20.55 16.54
CA ALA A 342 9.11 -21.80 17.25
C ALA A 342 10.11 -21.92 18.42
N PRO A 343 9.78 -22.71 19.46
CA PRO A 343 10.74 -23.07 20.48
C PRO A 343 11.93 -23.84 19.88
N LEU A 344 13.12 -23.58 20.38
CA LEU A 344 14.30 -24.32 19.95
C LEU A 344 14.19 -25.81 20.28
N PRO A 345 14.73 -26.73 19.45
CA PRO A 345 14.77 -28.15 19.77
C PRO A 345 15.52 -28.49 21.09
N THR A 346 16.39 -27.58 21.49
CA THR A 346 17.17 -27.66 22.73
C THR A 346 16.47 -27.05 23.95
N GLY A 347 15.26 -26.54 23.77
CA GLY A 347 14.54 -25.72 24.75
C GLY A 347 14.93 -24.25 24.68
N GLY A 348 14.00 -23.36 25.09
CA GLY A 348 14.16 -21.91 25.02
C GLY A 348 13.71 -21.32 23.65
N HIS A 349 14.03 -20.06 23.46
CA HIS A 349 13.67 -19.28 22.27
C HIS A 349 14.87 -18.56 21.70
N ILE A 350 14.85 -18.20 20.43
CA ILE A 350 15.83 -17.28 19.85
C ILE A 350 15.44 -15.87 20.27
N GLU A 351 16.30 -15.22 21.02
CA GLU A 351 16.17 -13.81 21.37
C GLU A 351 17.05 -12.97 20.44
N GLN A 352 16.44 -11.95 19.85
CA GLN A 352 17.10 -11.05 18.94
C GLN A 352 17.22 -9.68 19.59
N SER A 353 18.45 -9.14 19.66
CA SER A 353 18.73 -7.89 20.35
C SER A 353 18.68 -6.63 19.47
N ASP A 354 18.42 -6.78 18.18
CA ASP A 354 18.43 -5.69 17.19
C ASP A 354 17.50 -4.54 17.55
N ALA A 355 16.35 -4.83 18.14
CA ALA A 355 15.42 -3.84 18.60
C ALA A 355 15.99 -2.89 19.66
N THR A 356 17.06 -3.26 20.36
CA THR A 356 17.67 -2.40 21.38
C THR A 356 18.20 -1.09 20.80
N SER A 357 18.95 -1.14 19.69
CA SER A 357 19.43 0.05 18.98
C SER A 357 18.28 0.86 18.39
N TRP A 358 17.28 0.18 17.80
CA TRP A 358 16.08 0.82 17.26
C TRP A 358 15.28 1.54 18.35
N MET A 359 15.20 0.98 19.56
CA MET A 359 14.56 1.63 20.69
C MET A 359 15.34 2.87 21.17
N GLY A 360 16.68 2.83 21.13
CA GLY A 360 17.50 4.01 21.37
C GLY A 360 17.18 5.14 20.37
N MET A 361 17.10 4.81 19.08
CA MET A 361 16.69 5.74 18.04
C MET A 361 15.25 6.26 18.26
N TYR A 362 14.32 5.39 18.64
CA TYR A 362 12.94 5.75 18.94
C TYR A 362 12.86 6.77 20.08
N CYS A 363 13.57 6.52 21.18
CA CYS A 363 13.66 7.46 22.31
C CYS A 363 14.15 8.83 21.87
N LEU A 364 15.21 8.91 21.07
CA LEU A 364 15.77 10.17 20.59
C LEU A 364 14.80 10.92 19.67
N ASN A 365 14.07 10.22 18.81
CA ASN A 365 13.08 10.85 17.93
C ASN A 365 11.87 11.36 18.72
N MET A 366 11.35 10.59 19.67
CA MET A 366 10.25 11.01 20.54
C MET A 366 10.68 12.19 21.43
N LEU A 367 11.91 12.18 21.96
CA LEU A 367 12.51 13.32 22.68
C LEU A 367 12.53 14.57 21.79
N THR A 368 13.01 14.43 20.56
CA THR A 368 13.10 15.56 19.63
C THR A 368 11.72 16.15 19.32
N ILE A 369 10.71 15.30 19.09
CA ILE A 369 9.34 15.76 18.86
C ILE A 369 8.78 16.43 20.10
N SER A 370 8.99 15.85 21.30
CA SER A 370 8.53 16.43 22.56
C SER A 370 9.11 17.83 22.78
N LEU A 371 10.40 18.01 22.54
CA LEU A 371 11.07 19.31 22.69
C LEU A 371 10.57 20.36 21.69
N GLU A 372 10.26 19.97 20.44
CA GLU A 372 9.62 20.90 19.48
C GLU A 372 8.20 21.29 19.94
N LEU A 373 7.44 20.34 20.47
CA LEU A 373 6.09 20.60 21.01
C LEU A 373 6.14 21.42 22.33
N ALA A 374 7.15 21.21 23.15
CA ALA A 374 7.35 21.92 24.41
C ALA A 374 7.60 23.42 24.22
N ARG A 375 8.03 23.87 23.04
CA ARG A 375 8.25 25.30 22.75
C ARG A 375 6.99 26.12 22.93
N ASP A 376 5.81 25.53 22.76
CA ASP A 376 4.53 26.21 22.89
C ASP A 376 3.67 25.67 24.05
N ASN A 377 3.93 24.42 24.49
CA ASN A 377 3.21 23.78 25.57
C ASN A 377 4.16 22.99 26.49
N ARG A 378 4.42 23.53 27.67
CA ARG A 378 5.34 22.95 28.65
C ARG A 378 4.97 21.56 29.15
N ALA A 379 3.72 21.11 29.00
CA ALA A 379 3.33 19.76 29.37
C ALA A 379 4.15 18.67 28.64
N TYR A 380 4.76 18.99 27.51
CA TYR A 380 5.63 18.06 26.78
C TYR A 380 7.04 17.94 27.36
N GLU A 381 7.46 18.82 28.29
CA GLU A 381 8.75 18.74 28.96
C GLU A 381 8.86 17.49 29.84
N ASP A 382 7.78 17.16 30.56
CA ASP A 382 7.73 15.98 31.44
C ASP A 382 7.89 14.67 30.67
N VAL A 383 7.25 14.61 29.50
CA VAL A 383 7.35 13.42 28.62
C VAL A 383 8.73 13.37 27.96
N ALA A 384 9.32 14.51 27.60
CA ALA A 384 10.67 14.58 27.06
C ALA A 384 11.71 13.99 28.04
N SER A 385 11.61 14.33 29.33
CA SER A 385 12.46 13.76 30.38
C SER A 385 12.37 12.25 30.42
N LYS A 386 11.18 11.67 30.21
CA LYS A 386 10.97 10.23 30.23
C LYS A 386 11.67 9.51 29.07
N PHE A 387 11.61 10.07 27.86
CA PHE A 387 12.34 9.51 26.71
C PHE A 387 13.85 9.58 26.90
N PHE A 388 14.36 10.64 27.50
CA PHE A 388 15.76 10.77 27.82
C PHE A 388 16.22 9.72 28.84
N GLU A 389 15.45 9.48 29.90
CA GLU A 389 15.73 8.44 30.87
C GLU A 389 15.83 7.05 30.21
N HIS A 390 14.84 6.68 29.40
CA HIS A 390 14.85 5.42 28.66
C HIS A 390 16.06 5.30 27.75
N PHE A 391 16.40 6.37 27.05
CA PHE A 391 17.60 6.38 26.20
C PHE A 391 18.87 6.11 26.99
N VAL A 392 19.04 6.74 28.17
CA VAL A 392 20.21 6.50 29.03
C VAL A 392 20.28 5.05 29.51
N TYR A 393 19.15 4.46 29.88
CA TYR A 393 19.10 3.04 30.28
C TYR A 393 19.48 2.11 29.12
N ILE A 394 18.99 2.37 27.92
CA ILE A 394 19.35 1.60 26.72
C ILE A 394 20.83 1.74 26.42
N CYS A 395 21.39 2.95 26.43
CA CYS A 395 22.83 3.15 26.23
C CYS A 395 23.68 2.38 27.24
N ARG A 396 23.26 2.34 28.52
CA ARG A 396 23.94 1.55 29.56
C ARG A 396 23.87 0.06 29.24
N ALA A 397 22.70 -0.44 28.84
CA ALA A 397 22.53 -1.84 28.47
C ALA A 397 23.41 -2.24 27.30
N MET A 398 23.50 -1.38 26.28
CA MET A 398 24.32 -1.64 25.08
C MET A 398 25.81 -1.70 25.38
N ASN A 399 26.29 -0.98 26.39
CA ASN A 399 27.71 -0.96 26.80
C ASN A 399 28.04 -1.93 27.92
N ASN A 400 27.05 -2.45 28.64
CA ASN A 400 27.27 -3.35 29.77
C ASN A 400 25.99 -4.13 30.11
N ILE A 401 25.75 -5.22 29.43
CA ILE A 401 24.57 -6.05 29.60
C ILE A 401 24.51 -6.61 31.02
N GLY A 402 23.49 -6.17 31.76
CA GLY A 402 23.23 -6.67 33.11
C GLY A 402 24.38 -6.53 34.12
N GLY A 403 25.40 -5.71 33.84
CA GLY A 403 26.59 -5.57 34.69
C GLY A 403 27.68 -6.60 34.46
N GLU A 404 27.54 -7.46 33.45
CA GLU A 404 28.45 -8.58 33.16
C GLU A 404 29.65 -8.18 32.31
N LYS A 405 29.84 -6.91 31.99
CA LYS A 405 30.87 -6.35 31.08
C LYS A 405 30.80 -6.90 29.65
N ILE A 406 29.63 -7.34 29.24
CA ILE A 406 29.34 -7.75 27.87
C ILE A 406 28.77 -6.54 27.15
N GLU A 407 29.23 -6.27 25.94
CA GLU A 407 28.77 -5.17 25.06
C GLU A 407 28.00 -5.73 23.89
N LEU A 408 27.05 -4.95 23.32
CA LEU A 408 26.27 -5.33 22.13
C LEU A 408 26.98 -5.01 20.81
N TRP A 409 28.13 -4.37 20.85
CA TRP A 409 28.92 -4.08 19.65
C TRP A 409 30.32 -4.65 19.73
N ASP A 410 30.82 -5.00 18.57
CA ASP A 410 32.24 -5.32 18.37
C ASP A 410 33.08 -4.04 18.42
N ARG A 411 34.25 -4.11 19.06
CA ARG A 411 35.21 -3.01 19.09
C ARG A 411 36.16 -3.08 17.91
#